data_1f2a7982759e5bf1a67e5ff56ea056f6
#
_entry.id   1f2a7982759e5bf1a67e5ff56ea056f6
#
_cell.length_a   1.000
_cell.length_b   1.000
_cell.length_c   1.000
_cell.angle_alpha   90.00
_cell.angle_beta   90.00
_cell.angle_gamma   90.00
#
_symmetry.space_group_name_H-M   'P 1'
#
loop_
_entity.id
_entity.type
_entity.pdbx_description
1 polymer ?
#
loop_
_entity_poly.entity_id
_entity_poly.type
_entity_poly.pdbx_seq_one_letter_code
_entity_poly.pdbx_strand_id
1 'polypeptide(L)'
;MKVAMIGTGYVGLVTGTCFAATGNNVICVDVAEQKIENLKKGIIPIYEPGLEQMVKSAQQRGNLKFTTDIKEALKESDICFIAVGTPMGEDGSADLQYVMNAAREIGQYMIHDMYIVDKSTVPVGTGDKVKAVIQEELDKRGSDLKFDVISNPEFLKEGNACQDFMHPDRVVIGSENAKSIEVMQELYEPFIRSSEFFVTMDIKSAELTKYAANAMLATKISFINEIANISERVGADINKVRRGIASDSRIGYSFLNPGCGYGGSCFPKDVKALIKTSKEHDYEPELLSSVENVNSRQKMVLVHSITEVLGEDLSDKKLQSGD
;
A
#
# COMPACT_ATOMS: atom_id res chain seq x y z
N MET A 1 -20.12 -0.16 -11.86
CA MET A 1 -19.24 0.80 -12.56
C MET A 1 -18.26 0.07 -13.46
N LYS A 2 -17.53 0.78 -14.34
CA LYS A 2 -16.50 0.23 -15.22
C LYS A 2 -15.13 0.76 -14.78
N VAL A 3 -14.22 -0.14 -14.42
CA VAL A 3 -12.96 0.17 -13.77
C VAL A 3 -11.79 -0.45 -14.53
N ALA A 4 -10.78 0.36 -14.88
CA ALA A 4 -9.46 -0.11 -15.27
C ALA A 4 -8.54 -0.13 -14.04
N MET A 5 -7.75 -1.19 -13.88
CA MET A 5 -6.78 -1.33 -12.81
C MET A 5 -5.40 -1.55 -13.41
N ILE A 6 -4.54 -0.51 -13.41
CA ILE A 6 -3.18 -0.60 -13.95
C ILE A 6 -2.25 -1.11 -12.86
N GLY A 7 -1.65 -2.26 -13.11
CA GLY A 7 -0.85 -3.03 -12.17
C GLY A 7 -1.65 -4.18 -11.56
N THR A 8 -1.12 -5.40 -11.68
CA THR A 8 -1.64 -6.63 -11.06
C THR A 8 -0.68 -7.15 -9.99
N GLY A 9 -0.01 -6.24 -9.30
CA GLY A 9 0.69 -6.53 -8.06
C GLY A 9 -0.30 -6.87 -6.93
N TYR A 10 0.20 -6.95 -5.71
CA TYR A 10 -0.61 -7.30 -4.54
C TYR A 10 -1.85 -6.39 -4.41
N VAL A 11 -1.63 -5.07 -4.39
CA VAL A 11 -2.70 -4.07 -4.22
C VAL A 11 -3.70 -4.09 -5.38
N GLY A 12 -3.20 -4.03 -6.62
CA GLY A 12 -4.08 -3.93 -7.79
C GLY A 12 -4.91 -5.20 -8.02
N LEU A 13 -4.31 -6.39 -7.84
CA LEU A 13 -5.04 -7.63 -8.01
C LEU A 13 -6.13 -7.81 -6.95
N VAL A 14 -5.82 -7.55 -5.67
CA VAL A 14 -6.82 -7.64 -4.59
C VAL A 14 -7.93 -6.61 -4.81
N THR A 15 -7.57 -5.34 -5.04
CA THR A 15 -8.53 -4.25 -5.25
C THR A 15 -9.45 -4.52 -6.44
N GLY A 16 -8.88 -4.85 -7.59
CA GLY A 16 -9.66 -5.13 -8.80
C GLY A 16 -10.59 -6.33 -8.63
N THR A 17 -10.12 -7.37 -7.97
CA THR A 17 -10.94 -8.55 -7.67
C THR A 17 -12.08 -8.25 -6.71
N CYS A 18 -11.83 -7.48 -5.65
CA CYS A 18 -12.87 -7.09 -4.69
C CYS A 18 -13.94 -6.19 -5.34
N PHE A 19 -13.54 -5.22 -6.19
CA PHE A 19 -14.52 -4.45 -6.97
C PHE A 19 -15.34 -5.32 -7.92
N ALA A 20 -14.72 -6.28 -8.60
CA ALA A 20 -15.44 -7.21 -9.44
C ALA A 20 -16.40 -8.13 -8.63
N ALA A 21 -16.02 -8.50 -7.42
CA ALA A 21 -16.84 -9.32 -6.53
C ALA A 21 -18.16 -8.64 -6.15
N THR A 22 -18.20 -7.31 -6.08
CA THR A 22 -19.40 -6.49 -5.81
C THR A 22 -20.17 -6.07 -7.07
N GLY A 23 -19.83 -6.63 -8.24
CA GLY A 23 -20.60 -6.45 -9.48
C GLY A 23 -20.08 -5.37 -10.42
N ASN A 24 -18.95 -4.73 -10.10
CA ASN A 24 -18.31 -3.82 -11.04
C ASN A 24 -17.63 -4.59 -12.19
N ASN A 25 -17.59 -3.99 -13.39
CA ASN A 25 -16.83 -4.51 -14.52
C ASN A 25 -15.39 -4.01 -14.40
N VAL A 26 -14.45 -4.91 -14.19
CA VAL A 26 -13.05 -4.57 -13.94
C VAL A 26 -12.15 -5.19 -15.00
N ILE A 27 -11.26 -4.37 -15.57
CA ILE A 27 -10.19 -4.81 -16.47
C ILE A 27 -8.86 -4.49 -15.80
N CYS A 28 -8.14 -5.54 -15.41
CA CYS A 28 -6.80 -5.42 -14.83
C CYS A 28 -5.74 -5.49 -15.94
N VAL A 29 -4.81 -4.54 -15.92
CA VAL A 29 -3.74 -4.39 -16.90
C VAL A 29 -2.39 -4.61 -16.24
N ASP A 30 -1.51 -5.37 -16.88
CA ASP A 30 -0.11 -5.49 -16.45
C ASP A 30 0.78 -5.72 -17.69
N VAL A 31 1.99 -5.18 -17.67
CA VAL A 31 2.95 -5.33 -18.79
C VAL A 31 3.56 -6.72 -18.88
N ALA A 32 3.47 -7.52 -17.82
CA ALA A 32 4.05 -8.86 -17.75
C ALA A 32 3.12 -9.90 -18.42
N GLU A 33 3.38 -10.21 -19.70
CA GLU A 33 2.56 -11.13 -20.50
C GLU A 33 2.32 -12.49 -19.80
N GLN A 34 3.37 -13.12 -19.28
CA GLN A 34 3.26 -14.43 -18.62
C GLN A 34 2.36 -14.36 -17.38
N LYS A 35 2.39 -13.26 -16.63
CA LYS A 35 1.54 -13.03 -15.47
C LYS A 35 0.08 -12.90 -15.88
N ILE A 36 -0.20 -12.13 -16.92
CA ILE A 36 -1.55 -11.96 -17.48
C ILE A 36 -2.09 -13.29 -18.01
N GLU A 37 -1.29 -14.07 -18.73
CA GLU A 37 -1.71 -15.40 -19.21
C GLU A 37 -2.02 -16.37 -18.05
N ASN A 38 -1.25 -16.33 -16.97
CA ASN A 38 -1.54 -17.10 -15.76
C ASN A 38 -2.84 -16.63 -15.10
N LEU A 39 -3.04 -15.34 -14.94
CA LEU A 39 -4.26 -14.76 -14.35
C LEU A 39 -5.50 -15.09 -15.17
N LYS A 40 -5.43 -15.06 -16.51
CA LYS A 40 -6.52 -15.51 -17.39
C LYS A 40 -6.92 -16.98 -17.14
N LYS A 41 -5.97 -17.82 -16.74
CA LYS A 41 -6.19 -19.24 -16.37
C LYS A 41 -6.61 -19.43 -14.91
N GLY A 42 -6.76 -18.35 -14.14
CA GLY A 42 -7.06 -18.38 -12.71
C GLY A 42 -5.88 -18.79 -11.84
N ILE A 43 -4.65 -18.72 -12.35
CA ILE A 43 -3.41 -18.96 -11.60
C ILE A 43 -2.96 -17.64 -10.97
N ILE A 44 -3.01 -17.57 -9.65
CA ILE A 44 -2.75 -16.34 -8.89
C ILE A 44 -1.27 -16.27 -8.51
N PRO A 45 -0.57 -15.14 -8.77
CA PRO A 45 0.88 -15.01 -8.51
C PRO A 45 1.21 -14.71 -7.04
N ILE A 46 0.22 -14.52 -6.20
CA ILE A 46 0.37 -14.17 -4.78
C ILE A 46 -0.47 -15.11 -3.91
N TYR A 47 -0.03 -15.35 -2.68
CA TYR A 47 -0.85 -16.06 -1.71
C TYR A 47 -1.67 -15.08 -0.88
N GLU A 48 -2.99 -15.15 -1.02
CA GLU A 48 -3.93 -14.35 -0.22
C GLU A 48 -5.21 -15.18 0.01
N PRO A 49 -5.60 -15.43 1.27
CA PRO A 49 -6.77 -16.25 1.58
C PRO A 49 -8.04 -15.74 0.87
N GLY A 50 -8.71 -16.64 0.14
CA GLY A 50 -9.96 -16.35 -0.58
C GLY A 50 -9.80 -15.68 -1.95
N LEU A 51 -8.66 -15.08 -2.27
CA LEU A 51 -8.46 -14.34 -3.52
C LEU A 51 -8.67 -15.21 -4.76
N GLU A 52 -8.11 -16.42 -4.78
CA GLU A 52 -8.22 -17.32 -5.94
C GLU A 52 -9.68 -17.65 -6.29
N GLN A 53 -10.48 -17.94 -5.27
CA GLN A 53 -11.91 -18.23 -5.46
C GLN A 53 -12.67 -17.01 -5.96
N MET A 54 -12.37 -15.82 -5.43
CA MET A 54 -12.97 -14.56 -5.85
C MET A 54 -12.64 -14.24 -7.31
N VAL A 55 -11.37 -14.39 -7.72
CA VAL A 55 -10.92 -14.21 -9.11
C VAL A 55 -11.68 -15.14 -10.05
N LYS A 56 -11.67 -16.46 -9.78
CA LYS A 56 -12.35 -17.44 -10.61
C LYS A 56 -13.85 -17.16 -10.73
N SER A 57 -14.50 -16.83 -9.62
CA SER A 57 -15.92 -16.49 -9.61
C SER A 57 -16.22 -15.22 -10.42
N ALA A 58 -15.41 -14.16 -10.29
CA ALA A 58 -15.59 -12.92 -11.03
C ALA A 58 -15.33 -13.12 -12.54
N GLN A 59 -14.32 -13.90 -12.91
CA GLN A 59 -14.07 -14.28 -14.32
C GLN A 59 -15.24 -15.07 -14.91
N GLN A 60 -15.80 -16.04 -14.18
CA GLN A 60 -16.97 -16.82 -14.64
C GLN A 60 -18.21 -15.96 -14.84
N ARG A 61 -18.41 -14.91 -14.02
CA ARG A 61 -19.47 -13.92 -14.22
C ARG A 61 -19.20 -12.95 -15.37
N GLY A 62 -17.96 -12.92 -15.90
CA GLY A 62 -17.56 -12.07 -17.00
C GLY A 62 -17.22 -10.62 -16.60
N ASN A 63 -17.20 -10.31 -15.31
CA ASN A 63 -16.94 -8.95 -14.83
C ASN A 63 -15.52 -8.70 -14.26
N LEU A 64 -14.60 -9.67 -14.42
CA LEU A 64 -13.16 -9.49 -14.21
C LEU A 64 -12.39 -10.00 -15.44
N LYS A 65 -11.65 -9.12 -16.05
CA LYS A 65 -10.79 -9.42 -17.21
C LYS A 65 -9.35 -9.06 -16.92
N PHE A 66 -8.41 -9.69 -17.63
CA PHE A 66 -6.98 -9.42 -17.58
C PHE A 66 -6.44 -9.17 -18.98
N THR A 67 -5.65 -8.14 -19.17
CA THR A 67 -5.07 -7.79 -20.48
C THR A 67 -3.70 -7.15 -20.32
N THR A 68 -2.89 -7.20 -21.38
CA THR A 68 -1.67 -6.39 -21.49
C THR A 68 -1.92 -5.10 -22.30
N ASP A 69 -3.12 -4.95 -22.88
CA ASP A 69 -3.49 -3.78 -23.68
C ASP A 69 -4.22 -2.74 -22.82
N ILE A 70 -3.51 -1.68 -22.46
CA ILE A 70 -4.06 -0.54 -21.72
C ILE A 70 -5.16 0.18 -22.53
N LYS A 71 -5.09 0.20 -23.87
CA LYS A 71 -6.07 0.86 -24.72
C LYS A 71 -7.44 0.20 -24.61
N GLU A 72 -7.46 -1.14 -24.58
CA GLU A 72 -8.67 -1.91 -24.36
C GLU A 72 -9.31 -1.52 -23.01
N ALA A 73 -8.50 -1.50 -21.94
CA ALA A 73 -8.99 -1.19 -20.61
C ALA A 73 -9.53 0.24 -20.49
N LEU A 74 -8.81 1.23 -20.99
CA LEU A 74 -9.23 2.64 -20.92
C LEU A 74 -10.49 2.91 -21.76
N LYS A 75 -10.63 2.23 -22.90
CA LYS A 75 -11.81 2.37 -23.76
C LYS A 75 -13.10 1.93 -23.08
N GLU A 76 -13.03 0.91 -22.26
CA GLU A 76 -14.19 0.30 -21.61
C GLU A 76 -14.45 0.81 -20.18
N SER A 77 -13.64 1.75 -19.65
CA SER A 77 -13.67 2.13 -18.24
C SER A 77 -13.84 3.61 -18.02
N ASP A 78 -14.63 4.00 -17.02
CA ASP A 78 -14.85 5.39 -16.63
C ASP A 78 -13.90 5.84 -15.49
N ILE A 79 -13.38 4.86 -14.74
CA ILE A 79 -12.45 5.05 -13.61
C ILE A 79 -11.19 4.23 -13.90
N CYS A 80 -10.03 4.85 -13.78
CA CYS A 80 -8.74 4.20 -13.95
C CYS A 80 -7.89 4.30 -12.69
N PHE A 81 -7.58 3.16 -12.07
CA PHE A 81 -6.70 3.07 -10.92
C PHE A 81 -5.26 2.84 -11.35
N ILE A 82 -4.34 3.60 -10.78
CA ILE A 82 -2.89 3.36 -10.83
C ILE A 82 -2.51 2.61 -9.55
N ALA A 83 -2.21 1.31 -9.68
CA ALA A 83 -1.84 0.42 -8.59
C ALA A 83 -0.52 -0.31 -8.88
N VAL A 84 0.45 0.43 -9.38
CA VAL A 84 1.78 -0.06 -9.74
C VAL A 84 2.74 0.02 -8.55
N GLY A 85 3.83 -0.75 -8.61
CA GLY A 85 4.86 -0.72 -7.57
C GLY A 85 5.59 0.62 -7.50
N THR A 86 5.97 1.00 -6.29
CA THR A 86 6.84 2.15 -5.99
C THR A 86 8.04 1.66 -5.18
N PRO A 87 9.00 0.96 -5.81
CA PRO A 87 10.15 0.42 -5.11
C PRO A 87 10.99 1.53 -4.49
N MET A 88 11.78 1.17 -3.49
CA MET A 88 12.71 2.10 -2.86
C MET A 88 13.93 2.32 -3.76
N GLY A 89 14.25 3.57 -4.04
CA GLY A 89 15.48 3.98 -4.69
C GLY A 89 16.70 3.81 -3.76
N GLU A 90 17.89 3.89 -4.33
CA GLU A 90 19.16 3.77 -3.56
C GLU A 90 19.31 4.85 -2.47
N ASP A 91 18.73 6.01 -2.68
CA ASP A 91 18.74 7.15 -1.76
C ASP A 91 17.60 7.10 -0.71
N GLY A 92 16.80 6.06 -0.70
CA GLY A 92 15.65 5.88 0.19
C GLY A 92 14.35 6.54 -0.30
N SER A 93 14.35 7.24 -1.43
CA SER A 93 13.14 7.78 -2.04
C SER A 93 12.25 6.68 -2.63
N ALA A 94 10.99 6.99 -2.92
CA ALA A 94 10.14 6.11 -3.71
C ALA A 94 10.41 6.33 -5.21
N ASP A 95 10.67 5.25 -5.95
CA ASP A 95 10.78 5.33 -7.40
C ASP A 95 9.38 5.45 -8.03
N LEU A 96 9.12 6.58 -8.66
CA LEU A 96 7.85 6.90 -9.29
C LEU A 96 7.78 6.57 -10.79
N GLN A 97 8.81 5.97 -11.36
CA GLN A 97 8.90 5.71 -12.81
C GLN A 97 7.66 4.95 -13.33
N TYR A 98 7.22 3.92 -12.62
CA TYR A 98 6.05 3.14 -13.02
C TYR A 98 4.75 3.95 -12.95
N VAL A 99 4.61 4.81 -11.93
CA VAL A 99 3.44 5.71 -11.78
C VAL A 99 3.42 6.72 -12.92
N MET A 100 4.56 7.36 -13.22
CA MET A 100 4.67 8.35 -14.30
C MET A 100 4.47 7.71 -15.68
N ASN A 101 4.92 6.48 -15.89
CA ASN A 101 4.69 5.75 -17.13
C ASN A 101 3.21 5.41 -17.30
N ALA A 102 2.54 4.93 -16.26
CA ALA A 102 1.09 4.69 -16.29
C ALA A 102 0.32 5.99 -16.59
N ALA A 103 0.67 7.09 -15.93
CA ALA A 103 0.06 8.40 -16.19
C ALA A 103 0.25 8.85 -17.65
N ARG A 104 1.45 8.65 -18.21
CA ARG A 104 1.73 8.97 -19.62
C ARG A 104 0.89 8.13 -20.56
N GLU A 105 0.81 6.82 -20.37
CA GLU A 105 -0.01 5.93 -21.19
C GLU A 105 -1.51 6.27 -21.08
N ILE A 106 -2.00 6.62 -19.88
CA ILE A 106 -3.37 7.12 -19.73
C ILE A 106 -3.59 8.36 -20.59
N GLY A 107 -2.73 9.38 -20.47
CA GLY A 107 -2.81 10.60 -21.27
C GLY A 107 -2.75 10.35 -22.78
N GLN A 108 -1.96 9.37 -23.23
CA GLN A 108 -1.83 9.01 -24.65
C GLN A 108 -3.05 8.29 -25.20
N TYR A 109 -3.72 7.46 -24.39
CA TYR A 109 -4.69 6.50 -24.91
C TYR A 109 -6.12 6.68 -24.41
N MET A 110 -6.40 7.51 -23.40
CA MET A 110 -7.78 7.79 -23.00
C MET A 110 -8.55 8.47 -24.15
N ILE A 111 -9.80 8.05 -24.36
CA ILE A 111 -10.64 8.52 -25.47
C ILE A 111 -11.94 9.22 -25.03
N HIS A 112 -12.18 9.30 -23.74
CA HIS A 112 -13.28 10.01 -23.10
C HIS A 112 -12.82 10.54 -21.73
N ASP A 113 -13.65 11.37 -21.10
CA ASP A 113 -13.40 11.90 -19.77
C ASP A 113 -13.31 10.78 -18.73
N MET A 114 -12.36 10.87 -17.79
CA MET A 114 -12.07 9.80 -16.83
C MET A 114 -11.76 10.32 -15.43
N TYR A 115 -12.02 9.48 -14.42
CA TYR A 115 -11.47 9.63 -13.08
C TYR A 115 -10.20 8.80 -12.96
N ILE A 116 -9.09 9.43 -12.60
CA ILE A 116 -7.79 8.78 -12.44
C ILE A 116 -7.49 8.68 -10.95
N VAL A 117 -7.37 7.46 -10.46
CA VAL A 117 -7.22 7.20 -9.03
C VAL A 117 -5.83 6.66 -8.74
N ASP A 118 -5.01 7.43 -8.04
CA ASP A 118 -3.73 6.94 -7.54
C ASP A 118 -3.94 6.13 -6.27
N LYS A 119 -3.70 4.82 -6.39
CA LYS A 119 -3.77 3.86 -5.28
C LYS A 119 -2.41 3.39 -4.82
N SER A 120 -1.38 3.62 -5.61
CA SER A 120 0.01 3.37 -5.23
C SER A 120 0.39 4.19 -4.01
N THR A 121 1.27 3.65 -3.14
CA THR A 121 1.85 4.42 -2.04
C THR A 121 2.91 5.36 -2.58
N VAL A 122 2.60 6.65 -2.61
CA VAL A 122 3.41 7.68 -3.26
C VAL A 122 3.72 8.86 -2.35
N PRO A 123 4.87 9.54 -2.50
CA PRO A 123 5.19 10.77 -1.78
C PRO A 123 4.19 11.89 -2.05
N VAL A 124 4.07 12.81 -1.10
CA VAL A 124 3.22 14.00 -1.20
C VAL A 124 3.58 14.82 -2.44
N GLY A 125 2.54 15.23 -3.18
CA GLY A 125 2.68 15.98 -4.44
C GLY A 125 2.77 15.09 -5.69
N THR A 126 2.64 13.77 -5.55
CA THR A 126 2.62 12.86 -6.71
C THR A 126 1.36 13.04 -7.55
N GLY A 127 0.21 13.28 -6.93
CA GLY A 127 -1.04 13.57 -7.66
C GLY A 127 -0.91 14.78 -8.60
N ASP A 128 -0.22 15.83 -8.17
CA ASP A 128 0.08 17.00 -9.02
C ASP A 128 0.96 16.61 -10.23
N LYS A 129 1.95 15.72 -10.02
CA LYS A 129 2.83 15.22 -11.09
C LYS A 129 2.06 14.34 -12.09
N VAL A 130 1.21 13.43 -11.57
CA VAL A 130 0.33 12.59 -12.40
C VAL A 130 -0.58 13.46 -13.26
N LYS A 131 -1.20 14.48 -12.67
CA LYS A 131 -2.04 15.44 -13.40
C LYS A 131 -1.27 16.16 -14.50
N ALA A 132 -0.08 16.64 -14.20
CA ALA A 132 0.76 17.35 -15.18
C ALA A 132 1.16 16.44 -16.34
N VAL A 133 1.55 15.19 -16.09
CA VAL A 133 1.96 14.23 -17.12
C VAL A 133 0.78 13.87 -18.03
N ILE A 134 -0.40 13.61 -17.49
CA ILE A 134 -1.60 13.32 -18.28
C ILE A 134 -1.97 14.53 -19.15
N GLN A 135 -1.98 15.74 -18.58
CA GLN A 135 -2.31 16.96 -19.31
C GLN A 135 -1.32 17.21 -20.45
N GLU A 136 -0.02 17.03 -20.21
CA GLU A 136 1.00 17.16 -21.26
C GLU A 136 0.74 16.24 -22.46
N GLU A 137 0.36 15.00 -22.23
CA GLU A 137 0.05 14.04 -23.30
C GLU A 137 -1.27 14.38 -24.02
N LEU A 138 -2.27 14.90 -23.31
CA LEU A 138 -3.49 15.42 -23.93
C LEU A 138 -3.20 16.64 -24.83
N ASP A 139 -2.40 17.59 -24.35
CA ASP A 139 -1.99 18.78 -25.08
C ASP A 139 -1.22 18.42 -26.36
N LYS A 140 -0.26 17.47 -26.27
CA LYS A 140 0.51 16.98 -27.44
C LYS A 140 -0.36 16.45 -28.56
N ARG A 141 -1.49 15.83 -28.24
CA ARG A 141 -2.43 15.28 -29.22
C ARG A 141 -3.64 16.19 -29.50
N GLY A 142 -3.64 17.42 -28.98
CA GLY A 142 -4.70 18.41 -29.19
C GLY A 142 -6.06 17.95 -28.68
N SER A 143 -6.12 17.29 -27.53
CA SER A 143 -7.34 16.71 -26.96
C SER A 143 -7.91 17.59 -25.85
N ASP A 144 -9.21 17.88 -25.89
CA ASP A 144 -9.95 18.65 -24.88
C ASP A 144 -10.61 17.77 -23.79
N LEU A 145 -10.23 16.50 -23.71
CA LEU A 145 -10.77 15.56 -22.71
C LEU A 145 -10.49 16.05 -21.30
N LYS A 146 -11.47 15.81 -20.41
CA LYS A 146 -11.38 16.16 -19.00
C LYS A 146 -11.02 14.94 -18.17
N PHE A 147 -10.25 15.15 -17.15
CA PHE A 147 -9.95 14.14 -16.16
C PHE A 147 -9.79 14.78 -14.78
N ASP A 148 -9.98 13.98 -13.75
CA ASP A 148 -9.70 14.38 -12.38
C ASP A 148 -8.80 13.36 -11.72
N VAL A 149 -7.81 13.82 -10.94
CA VAL A 149 -6.89 12.97 -10.20
C VAL A 149 -7.36 12.87 -8.76
N ILE A 150 -7.42 11.64 -8.25
CA ILE A 150 -7.89 11.30 -6.92
C ILE A 150 -6.78 10.49 -6.23
N SER A 151 -6.48 10.79 -4.99
CA SER A 151 -5.63 9.94 -4.16
C SER A 151 -6.50 8.98 -3.34
N ASN A 152 -6.24 7.68 -3.46
CA ASN A 152 -6.94 6.65 -2.68
C ASN A 152 -5.94 5.64 -2.13
N PRO A 153 -5.18 6.01 -1.10
CA PRO A 153 -4.17 5.14 -0.52
C PRO A 153 -4.79 3.85 0.04
N GLU A 154 -4.03 2.76 -0.03
CA GLU A 154 -4.42 1.46 0.49
C GLU A 154 -3.91 1.24 1.94
N PHE A 155 -4.60 0.40 2.70
CA PHE A 155 -4.23 0.02 4.07
C PHE A 155 -4.36 -1.50 4.28
N LEU A 156 -4.07 -2.27 3.24
CA LEU A 156 -4.18 -3.72 3.23
C LEU A 156 -3.03 -4.36 4.00
N LYS A 157 -3.32 -5.45 4.71
CA LYS A 157 -2.33 -6.30 5.38
C LYS A 157 -2.11 -7.57 4.57
N GLU A 158 -0.86 -7.86 4.22
CA GLU A 158 -0.51 -9.12 3.56
C GLU A 158 -1.01 -10.32 4.39
N GLY A 159 -1.70 -11.26 3.74
CA GLY A 159 -2.34 -12.40 4.37
C GLY A 159 -3.76 -12.15 4.91
N ASN A 160 -4.28 -10.92 4.85
CA ASN A 160 -5.66 -10.56 5.23
C ASN A 160 -6.28 -9.50 4.32
N ALA A 161 -5.68 -9.23 3.16
CA ALA A 161 -6.03 -8.09 2.32
C ALA A 161 -7.43 -8.16 1.74
N CYS A 162 -7.91 -9.34 1.37
CA CYS A 162 -9.28 -9.51 0.91
C CYS A 162 -10.29 -9.11 2.00
N GLN A 163 -10.06 -9.53 3.24
CA GLN A 163 -10.93 -9.16 4.37
C GLN A 163 -10.83 -7.67 4.71
N ASP A 164 -9.61 -7.14 4.72
CA ASP A 164 -9.39 -5.70 4.98
C ASP A 164 -10.04 -4.83 3.90
N PHE A 165 -10.09 -5.29 2.65
CA PHE A 165 -10.75 -4.57 1.57
C PHE A 165 -12.28 -4.69 1.65
N MET A 166 -12.80 -5.89 1.92
CA MET A 166 -14.24 -6.14 2.02
C MET A 166 -14.87 -5.52 3.27
N HIS A 167 -14.08 -5.29 4.31
CA HIS A 167 -14.49 -4.71 5.59
C HIS A 167 -13.44 -3.72 6.11
N PRO A 168 -13.23 -2.60 5.40
CA PRO A 168 -12.18 -1.66 5.74
C PRO A 168 -12.48 -0.92 7.06
N ASP A 169 -11.43 -0.67 7.85
CA ASP A 169 -11.49 0.26 8.99
C ASP A 169 -11.77 1.69 8.52
N ARG A 170 -11.31 2.05 7.32
CA ARG A 170 -11.55 3.33 6.65
C ARG A 170 -11.20 3.25 5.17
N VAL A 171 -11.85 4.11 4.39
CA VAL A 171 -11.50 4.44 3.01
C VAL A 171 -11.11 5.91 2.99
N VAL A 172 -9.90 6.24 2.54
CA VAL A 172 -9.40 7.61 2.43
C VAL A 172 -9.46 8.05 0.98
N ILE A 173 -10.09 9.19 0.73
CA ILE A 173 -10.22 9.80 -0.60
C ILE A 173 -9.67 11.22 -0.56
N GLY A 174 -8.61 11.46 -1.30
CA GLY A 174 -8.05 12.78 -1.54
C GLY A 174 -8.58 13.36 -2.85
N SER A 175 -9.47 14.32 -2.76
CA SER A 175 -9.97 15.09 -3.92
C SER A 175 -10.59 16.40 -3.45
N GLU A 176 -10.46 17.45 -4.25
CA GLU A 176 -11.17 18.72 -4.04
C GLU A 176 -12.47 18.80 -4.87
N ASN A 177 -12.70 17.85 -5.77
CA ASN A 177 -13.87 17.81 -6.64
C ASN A 177 -14.99 16.97 -6.01
N ALA A 178 -16.11 17.62 -5.67
CA ALA A 178 -17.26 16.97 -5.07
C ALA A 178 -17.81 15.80 -5.90
N LYS A 179 -17.81 15.93 -7.24
CA LYS A 179 -18.28 14.85 -8.13
C LYS A 179 -17.37 13.63 -8.10
N SER A 180 -16.06 13.83 -8.00
CA SER A 180 -15.09 12.75 -7.84
C SER A 180 -15.27 12.02 -6.50
N ILE A 181 -15.57 12.76 -5.45
CA ILE A 181 -15.89 12.20 -4.12
C ILE A 181 -17.16 11.35 -4.19
N GLU A 182 -18.23 11.85 -4.85
CA GLU A 182 -19.49 11.10 -5.03
C GLU A 182 -19.28 9.79 -5.80
N VAL A 183 -18.51 9.82 -6.90
CA VAL A 183 -18.20 8.63 -7.70
C VAL A 183 -17.42 7.60 -6.87
N MET A 184 -16.43 8.05 -6.10
CA MET A 184 -15.67 7.15 -5.23
C MET A 184 -16.53 6.61 -4.07
N GLN A 185 -17.42 7.41 -3.53
CA GLN A 185 -18.36 6.97 -2.50
C GLN A 185 -19.31 5.88 -3.04
N GLU A 186 -19.86 6.05 -4.23
CA GLU A 186 -20.69 5.02 -4.89
C GLU A 186 -19.89 3.73 -5.13
N LEU A 187 -18.64 3.83 -5.61
CA LEU A 187 -17.79 2.68 -5.85
C LEU A 187 -17.49 1.89 -4.56
N TYR A 188 -17.29 2.61 -3.44
CA TYR A 188 -16.96 2.00 -2.15
C TYR A 188 -18.19 1.69 -1.26
N GLU A 189 -19.40 2.11 -1.64
CA GLU A 189 -20.63 1.88 -0.87
C GLU A 189 -20.80 0.42 -0.37
N PRO A 190 -20.54 -0.62 -1.20
CA PRO A 190 -20.72 -2.00 -0.76
C PRO A 190 -19.76 -2.44 0.36
N PHE A 191 -18.69 -1.70 0.62
CA PHE A 191 -17.63 -2.05 1.58
C PHE A 191 -17.73 -1.27 2.88
N ILE A 192 -18.32 -0.07 2.86
CA ILE A 192 -18.40 0.83 4.01
C ILE A 192 -19.67 0.58 4.83
N ARG A 193 -19.54 0.47 6.16
CA ARG A 193 -20.67 0.20 7.06
C ARG A 193 -21.43 1.46 7.49
N SER A 194 -20.74 2.60 7.51
CA SER A 194 -21.30 3.92 7.77
C SER A 194 -20.42 5.00 7.15
N SER A 195 -20.97 6.20 7.01
CA SER A 195 -20.25 7.35 6.44
C SER A 195 -18.97 7.73 7.18
N GLU A 196 -18.84 7.39 8.46
CA GLU A 196 -17.65 7.68 9.27
C GLU A 196 -16.40 6.92 8.79
N PHE A 197 -16.58 5.80 8.08
CA PHE A 197 -15.48 5.03 7.49
C PHE A 197 -15.00 5.58 6.14
N PHE A 198 -15.71 6.56 5.57
CA PHE A 198 -15.34 7.22 4.31
C PHE A 198 -14.82 8.63 4.62
N VAL A 199 -13.49 8.76 4.60
CA VAL A 199 -12.79 9.98 5.03
C VAL A 199 -12.31 10.74 3.80
N THR A 200 -12.80 11.97 3.63
CA THR A 200 -12.43 12.84 2.50
C THR A 200 -11.46 13.93 2.95
N MET A 201 -10.52 14.26 2.09
CA MET A 201 -9.52 15.30 2.31
C MET A 201 -8.93 15.78 0.97
N ASP A 202 -8.04 16.74 0.98
CA ASP A 202 -7.26 17.10 -0.20
C ASP A 202 -6.26 15.98 -0.58
N ILE A 203 -5.74 16.03 -1.81
CA ILE A 203 -4.85 14.99 -2.35
C ILE A 203 -3.59 14.83 -1.51
N LYS A 204 -2.92 15.95 -1.16
CA LYS A 204 -1.65 15.92 -0.40
C LYS A 204 -1.84 15.35 1.00
N SER A 205 -2.94 15.67 1.66
CA SER A 205 -3.29 15.10 2.96
C SER A 205 -3.54 13.59 2.86
N ALA A 206 -4.20 13.11 1.80
CA ALA A 206 -4.42 11.68 1.59
C ALA A 206 -3.10 10.92 1.33
N GLU A 207 -2.23 11.46 0.51
CA GLU A 207 -0.88 10.93 0.28
C GLU A 207 -0.09 10.84 1.59
N LEU A 208 -0.08 11.92 2.39
CA LEU A 208 0.62 11.94 3.68
C LEU A 208 0.02 10.96 4.69
N THR A 209 -1.31 10.79 4.69
CA THR A 209 -2.02 9.92 5.64
C THR A 209 -1.50 8.48 5.59
N LYS A 210 -1.19 7.96 4.40
CA LYS A 210 -0.64 6.60 4.25
C LYS A 210 0.72 6.47 4.93
N TYR A 211 1.63 7.41 4.66
CA TYR A 211 2.96 7.40 5.27
C TYR A 211 2.90 7.61 6.78
N ALA A 212 2.08 8.54 7.25
CA ALA A 212 1.91 8.80 8.67
C ALA A 212 1.36 7.56 9.42
N ALA A 213 0.38 6.86 8.83
CA ALA A 213 -0.16 5.63 9.41
C ALA A 213 0.93 4.56 9.53
N ASN A 214 1.69 4.28 8.47
CA ASN A 214 2.75 3.29 8.49
C ASN A 214 3.89 3.69 9.44
N ALA A 215 4.24 4.96 9.50
CA ALA A 215 5.25 5.48 10.43
C ALA A 215 4.81 5.32 11.90
N MET A 216 3.54 5.55 12.22
CA MET A 216 3.00 5.32 13.56
C MET A 216 3.06 3.84 13.94
N LEU A 217 2.70 2.92 13.04
CA LEU A 217 2.78 1.50 13.30
C LEU A 217 4.23 1.03 13.52
N ALA A 218 5.16 1.52 12.71
CA ALA A 218 6.60 1.28 12.88
C ALA A 218 7.12 1.84 14.22
N THR A 219 6.65 3.02 14.62
CA THR A 219 6.97 3.62 15.92
C THR A 219 6.54 2.72 17.08
N LYS A 220 5.32 2.18 17.05
CA LYS A 220 4.82 1.25 18.08
C LYS A 220 5.70 0.00 18.19
N ILE A 221 6.16 -0.54 17.07
CA ILE A 221 7.05 -1.72 17.06
C ILE A 221 8.42 -1.36 17.62
N SER A 222 9.04 -0.26 17.18
CA SER A 222 10.34 0.18 17.71
C SER A 222 10.25 0.51 19.20
N PHE A 223 9.18 1.18 19.63
CA PHE A 223 8.94 1.49 21.05
C PHE A 223 8.89 0.25 21.91
N ILE A 224 8.06 -0.76 21.56
CA ILE A 224 7.94 -1.96 22.40
C ILE A 224 9.22 -2.80 22.40
N ASN A 225 9.99 -2.78 21.30
CA ASN A 225 11.29 -3.44 21.24
C ASN A 225 12.33 -2.75 22.16
N GLU A 226 12.34 -1.43 22.19
CA GLU A 226 13.19 -0.69 23.13
C GLU A 226 12.81 -0.97 24.58
N ILE A 227 11.50 -0.98 24.90
CA ILE A 227 11.00 -1.37 26.23
C ILE A 227 11.36 -2.82 26.58
N ALA A 228 11.36 -3.75 25.61
CA ALA A 228 11.79 -5.13 25.83
C ALA A 228 13.27 -5.19 26.23
N ASN A 229 14.14 -4.49 25.53
CA ASN A 229 15.57 -4.39 25.84
C ASN A 229 15.85 -3.74 27.21
N ILE A 230 15.03 -2.75 27.61
CA ILE A 230 15.09 -2.14 28.95
C ILE A 230 14.64 -3.17 30.00
N SER A 231 13.50 -3.85 29.76
CA SER A 231 12.92 -4.85 30.68
C SER A 231 13.94 -5.95 31.03
N GLU A 232 14.65 -6.46 30.04
CA GLU A 232 15.70 -7.45 30.22
C GLU A 232 16.79 -6.97 31.20
N ARG A 233 17.24 -5.70 31.04
CA ARG A 233 18.31 -5.14 31.88
C ARG A 233 17.90 -4.84 33.31
N VAL A 234 16.61 -4.56 33.54
CA VAL A 234 16.10 -4.25 34.90
C VAL A 234 15.40 -5.45 35.55
N GLY A 235 15.38 -6.62 34.87
CA GLY A 235 14.74 -7.83 35.41
C GLY A 235 13.21 -7.80 35.36
N ALA A 236 12.60 -6.99 34.50
CA ALA A 236 11.15 -6.93 34.30
C ALA A 236 10.69 -7.90 33.20
N ASP A 237 9.45 -8.40 33.33
CA ASP A 237 8.82 -9.26 32.33
C ASP A 237 8.11 -8.40 31.29
N ILE A 238 8.63 -8.34 30.04
CA ILE A 238 8.07 -7.56 28.95
C ILE A 238 6.61 -7.92 28.63
N ASN A 239 6.21 -9.18 28.79
CA ASN A 239 4.83 -9.58 28.52
C ASN A 239 3.85 -8.97 29.55
N LYS A 240 4.29 -8.86 30.81
CA LYS A 240 3.51 -8.18 31.85
C LYS A 240 3.45 -6.68 31.62
N VAL A 241 4.59 -6.07 31.28
CA VAL A 241 4.65 -4.63 30.92
C VAL A 241 3.73 -4.35 29.73
N ARG A 242 3.87 -5.11 28.63
CA ARG A 242 3.01 -5.01 27.45
C ARG A 242 1.53 -5.12 27.82
N ARG A 243 1.15 -6.12 28.62
CA ARG A 243 -0.25 -6.30 29.04
C ARG A 243 -0.72 -5.10 29.87
N GLY A 244 0.11 -4.57 30.73
CA GLY A 244 -0.19 -3.40 31.54
C GLY A 244 -0.48 -2.15 30.69
N ILE A 245 0.43 -1.79 29.79
CA ILE A 245 0.26 -0.58 28.96
C ILE A 245 -0.81 -0.74 27.89
N ALA A 246 -0.93 -1.92 27.27
CA ALA A 246 -1.87 -2.15 26.18
C ALA A 246 -3.33 -2.27 26.63
N SER A 247 -3.59 -2.48 27.94
CA SER A 247 -4.93 -2.44 28.51
C SER A 247 -5.55 -1.04 28.54
N ASP A 248 -4.74 0.02 28.40
CA ASP A 248 -5.25 1.38 28.19
C ASP A 248 -5.76 1.50 26.74
N SER A 249 -7.06 1.85 26.58
CA SER A 249 -7.70 1.98 25.26
C SER A 249 -7.05 3.03 24.37
N ARG A 250 -6.36 4.01 24.93
CA ARG A 250 -5.61 5.04 24.18
C ARG A 250 -4.35 4.47 23.52
N ILE A 251 -3.84 3.34 24.00
CA ILE A 251 -2.62 2.67 23.51
C ILE A 251 -2.99 1.43 22.67
N GLY A 252 -3.77 0.52 23.23
CA GLY A 252 -4.25 -0.70 22.59
C GLY A 252 -3.14 -1.75 22.35
N TYR A 253 -3.54 -2.97 22.02
CA TYR A 253 -2.64 -4.10 21.82
C TYR A 253 -1.95 -4.17 20.46
N SER A 254 -2.55 -3.56 19.43
CA SER A 254 -2.09 -3.69 18.06
C SER A 254 -0.70 -3.07 17.87
N PHE A 255 0.18 -3.80 17.19
CA PHE A 255 1.56 -3.43 16.90
C PHE A 255 2.48 -3.21 18.11
N LEU A 256 2.09 -3.75 19.28
CA LEU A 256 2.91 -3.75 20.50
C LEU A 256 3.43 -5.17 20.84
N ASN A 257 3.90 -5.92 19.84
CA ASN A 257 4.54 -7.21 20.05
C ASN A 257 6.04 -7.05 19.92
N PRO A 258 6.84 -7.31 20.98
CA PRO A 258 8.29 -7.29 20.89
C PRO A 258 8.79 -8.45 20.01
N GLY A 259 9.90 -8.23 19.31
CA GLY A 259 10.50 -9.20 18.39
C GLY A 259 11.77 -8.66 17.74
N CYS A 260 12.11 -9.19 16.56
CA CYS A 260 13.35 -8.85 15.84
C CYS A 260 13.30 -7.50 15.09
N GLY A 261 12.30 -6.68 15.32
CA GLY A 261 12.05 -5.45 14.58
C GLY A 261 11.04 -5.63 13.45
N TYR A 262 10.72 -4.52 12.78
CA TYR A 262 9.87 -4.55 11.59
C TYR A 262 10.71 -4.76 10.33
N GLY A 263 10.07 -5.39 9.34
CA GLY A 263 10.58 -5.65 8.00
C GLY A 263 9.45 -5.59 6.98
N GLY A 264 9.54 -6.43 5.97
CA GLY A 264 8.55 -6.50 4.89
C GLY A 264 8.75 -5.42 3.82
N SER A 265 7.84 -5.40 2.86
CA SER A 265 7.90 -4.54 1.68
C SER A 265 7.47 -3.09 1.94
N CYS A 266 6.73 -2.82 3.04
CA CYS A 266 6.09 -1.53 3.29
C CYS A 266 6.81 -0.68 4.33
N PHE A 267 6.90 -1.13 5.59
CA PHE A 267 7.38 -0.26 6.68
C PHE A 267 8.77 0.32 6.46
N PRO A 268 9.82 -0.46 6.09
CA PRO A 268 11.15 0.11 5.89
C PRO A 268 11.17 1.15 4.76
N LYS A 269 10.45 0.87 3.68
CA LYS A 269 10.36 1.76 2.53
C LYS A 269 9.63 3.05 2.87
N ASP A 270 8.47 2.96 3.50
CA ASP A 270 7.60 4.11 3.74
C ASP A 270 8.16 5.03 4.82
N VAL A 271 8.75 4.49 5.90
CA VAL A 271 9.42 5.29 6.93
C VAL A 271 10.60 6.07 6.33
N LYS A 272 11.45 5.42 5.52
CA LYS A 272 12.58 6.08 4.86
C LYS A 272 12.13 7.13 3.85
N ALA A 273 11.09 6.84 3.05
CA ALA A 273 10.54 7.80 2.11
C ALA A 273 9.99 9.04 2.83
N LEU A 274 9.30 8.87 3.98
CA LEU A 274 8.81 10.00 4.76
C LEU A 274 9.96 10.82 5.38
N ILE A 275 11.01 10.17 5.88
CA ILE A 275 12.23 10.85 6.37
C ILE A 275 12.86 11.66 5.23
N LYS A 276 12.99 11.07 4.05
CA LYS A 276 13.56 11.75 2.88
C LYS A 276 12.72 12.95 2.46
N THR A 277 11.42 12.77 2.31
CA THR A 277 10.48 13.86 1.98
C THR A 277 10.55 15.00 2.99
N SER A 278 10.63 14.69 4.30
CA SER A 278 10.76 15.71 5.34
C SER A 278 12.01 16.55 5.15
N LYS A 279 13.16 15.91 4.87
CA LYS A 279 14.44 16.59 4.65
C LYS A 279 14.46 17.45 3.38
N GLU A 280 13.78 17.00 2.32
CA GLU A 280 13.62 17.76 1.09
C GLU A 280 12.76 19.04 1.28
N HIS A 281 12.03 19.11 2.41
CA HIS A 281 11.24 20.28 2.83
C HIS A 281 11.82 20.96 4.07
N ASP A 282 13.14 20.88 4.26
CA ASP A 282 13.89 21.55 5.32
C ASP A 282 13.42 21.21 6.75
N TYR A 283 12.87 19.99 6.96
CA TYR A 283 12.45 19.51 8.27
C TYR A 283 13.21 18.24 8.66
N GLU A 284 13.93 18.27 9.80
CA GLU A 284 14.61 17.10 10.35
C GLU A 284 13.62 16.26 11.19
N PRO A 285 13.25 15.05 10.75
CA PRO A 285 12.27 14.22 11.43
C PRO A 285 12.94 13.35 12.52
N GLU A 286 13.32 13.97 13.65
CA GLU A 286 14.09 13.33 14.73
C GLU A 286 13.44 12.03 15.25
N LEU A 287 12.12 12.06 15.48
CA LEU A 287 11.39 10.89 15.97
C LEU A 287 11.48 9.72 14.99
N LEU A 288 11.22 9.96 13.70
CA LEU A 288 11.21 8.89 12.69
C LEU A 288 12.64 8.37 12.45
N SER A 289 13.63 9.23 12.48
CA SER A 289 15.05 8.87 12.42
C SER A 289 15.42 7.97 13.60
N SER A 290 14.94 8.28 14.80
CA SER A 290 15.14 7.45 16.00
C SER A 290 14.45 6.09 15.88
N VAL A 291 13.23 6.05 15.37
CA VAL A 291 12.47 4.79 15.13
C VAL A 291 13.24 3.85 14.20
N GLU A 292 13.77 4.36 13.08
CA GLU A 292 14.56 3.57 12.14
C GLU A 292 15.89 3.10 12.76
N ASN A 293 16.54 3.95 13.55
CA ASN A 293 17.77 3.59 14.26
C ASN A 293 17.53 2.48 15.30
N VAL A 294 16.43 2.56 16.06
CA VAL A 294 16.04 1.51 17.01
C VAL A 294 15.78 0.19 16.27
N ASN A 295 15.03 0.24 15.16
CA ASN A 295 14.73 -0.94 14.35
C ASN A 295 15.99 -1.58 13.76
N SER A 296 16.93 -0.79 13.29
CA SER A 296 18.20 -1.29 12.74
C SER A 296 19.04 -2.00 13.78
N ARG A 297 19.10 -1.46 15.00
CA ARG A 297 19.77 -2.13 16.14
C ARG A 297 19.04 -3.40 16.56
N GLN A 298 17.70 -3.38 16.57
CA GLN A 298 16.88 -4.52 17.00
C GLN A 298 17.13 -5.76 16.16
N LYS A 299 17.37 -5.61 14.85
CA LYS A 299 17.70 -6.74 13.96
C LYS A 299 18.97 -7.48 14.38
N MET A 300 19.89 -6.81 15.07
CA MET A 300 21.16 -7.37 15.52
C MET A 300 21.07 -8.02 16.92
N VAL A 301 20.00 -7.78 17.68
CA VAL A 301 19.87 -8.29 19.06
C VAL A 301 19.98 -9.82 19.10
N LEU A 302 19.28 -10.53 18.23
CA LEU A 302 19.36 -12.00 18.15
C LEU A 302 20.76 -12.48 17.77
N VAL A 303 21.43 -11.81 16.84
CA VAL A 303 22.80 -12.13 16.43
C VAL A 303 23.72 -12.01 17.63
N HIS A 304 23.65 -10.91 18.37
CA HIS A 304 24.47 -10.71 19.58
C HIS A 304 24.18 -11.78 20.64
N SER A 305 22.91 -12.07 20.93
CA SER A 305 22.56 -13.11 21.92
C SER A 305 23.06 -14.52 21.52
N ILE A 306 22.98 -14.84 20.21
CA ILE A 306 23.51 -16.12 19.69
C ILE A 306 25.03 -16.17 19.84
N THR A 307 25.74 -15.09 19.47
CA THR A 307 27.20 -15.05 19.55
C THR A 307 27.72 -15.04 20.98
N GLU A 308 26.99 -14.44 21.93
CA GLU A 308 27.32 -14.52 23.37
C GLU A 308 27.27 -15.95 23.89
N VAL A 309 26.28 -16.75 23.46
CA VAL A 309 26.09 -18.13 23.93
C VAL A 309 27.00 -19.14 23.20
N LEU A 310 27.13 -18.99 21.88
CA LEU A 310 27.77 -19.98 21.00
C LEU A 310 29.19 -19.60 20.58
N GLY A 311 29.65 -18.37 20.86
CA GLY A 311 30.89 -17.78 20.37
C GLY A 311 30.71 -17.13 18.98
N GLU A 312 31.72 -16.37 18.52
CA GLU A 312 31.68 -15.64 17.27
C GLU A 312 31.71 -16.53 16.00
N ASP A 313 32.36 -17.70 16.10
CA ASP A 313 32.39 -18.68 15.02
C ASP A 313 31.16 -19.58 15.03
N LEU A 314 30.26 -19.35 14.13
CA LEU A 314 28.99 -20.10 13.96
C LEU A 314 29.06 -21.10 12.79
N SER A 315 30.19 -21.25 12.09
CA SER A 315 30.33 -22.05 10.88
C SER A 315 29.97 -23.53 11.04
N ASP A 316 30.23 -24.09 12.23
CA ASP A 316 29.94 -25.50 12.55
C ASP A 316 28.67 -25.71 13.39
N LYS A 317 27.90 -24.63 13.66
CA LYS A 317 26.70 -24.69 14.50
C LYS A 317 25.46 -24.96 13.63
N LYS A 318 24.76 -26.06 13.96
CA LYS A 318 23.42 -26.33 13.37
C LYS A 318 22.36 -25.78 14.31
N LEU A 319 21.56 -24.85 13.81
CA LEU A 319 20.31 -24.46 14.46
C LEU A 319 19.30 -25.60 14.25
N GLN A 320 18.95 -26.30 15.33
CA GLN A 320 17.80 -27.21 15.31
C GLN A 320 16.57 -26.37 15.64
N SER A 321 15.54 -26.42 14.80
CA SER A 321 14.22 -25.94 15.15
C SER A 321 13.73 -26.81 16.31
N GLY A 322 13.62 -26.24 17.50
CA GLY A 322 12.89 -26.86 18.61
C GLY A 322 11.41 -26.93 18.26
N ASP A 323 10.74 -28.02 18.56
CA ASP A 323 9.30 -28.25 18.44
C ASP A 323 8.50 -27.24 19.27
#